data_fd09854c6e4677d87abbb9fd32dd9b2e
#
_entry.id   fd09854c6e4677d87abbb9fd32dd9b2e
#
_cell.length_a   1.000
_cell.length_b   1.000
_cell.length_c   1.000
_cell.angle_alpha   90.00
_cell.angle_beta   90.00
_cell.angle_gamma   90.00
#
_symmetry.space_group_name_H-M   'P 1'
#
loop_
_entity.id
_entity.type
_entity.pdbx_description
1 polymer ?
#
loop_
_entity_poly.entity_id
_entity_poly.type
_entity_poly.pdbx_seq_one_letter_code
_entity_poly.pdbx_strand_id
1 'polypeptide(L)'
;HARERLDDLYRPYLDGENVSRYKLTWNGEYVKYGENLAAPRDKEIFEKPRILVRQIPSKSAYAVEAVYTDSDVINDLNSMVITDIQVNPFYLLGILNSRLISLWFFMKFDKFQRRLFPQFKVNELGDFPIPYAMDSQQEEIAKLVEQLMEEMKKDSPDTDIVHQLNLKIDDLVMDLFDLKEEEKQIVRNFVV
;
A
#
# COMPACT_ATOMS: atom_id res chain seq x y z
N HIS A 1 -0.84 19.63 -16.08
CA HIS A 1 -0.98 19.73 -14.64
C HIS A 1 -1.40 21.16 -14.27
N ALA A 2 -2.13 21.34 -13.19
CA ALA A 2 -2.58 22.63 -12.65
C ALA A 2 -2.63 22.57 -11.10
N ARG A 3 -2.63 23.74 -10.46
CA ARG A 3 -2.78 23.87 -8.99
C ARG A 3 -4.22 24.17 -8.58
N GLU A 4 -5.12 24.27 -9.54
CA GLU A 4 -6.55 24.46 -9.32
C GLU A 4 -7.35 23.66 -10.36
N ARG A 5 -8.59 23.36 -10.07
CA ARG A 5 -9.51 22.70 -11.00
C ARG A 5 -10.04 23.71 -11.99
N LEU A 6 -9.55 23.68 -13.23
CA LEU A 6 -9.92 24.65 -14.27
C LEU A 6 -11.26 24.32 -14.97
N ASP A 7 -11.58 23.03 -15.11
CA ASP A 7 -12.85 22.52 -15.66
C ASP A 7 -13.12 21.09 -15.15
N ASP A 8 -14.19 20.46 -15.62
CA ASP A 8 -14.61 19.12 -15.20
C ASP A 8 -13.69 17.98 -15.68
N LEU A 9 -12.78 18.26 -16.60
CA LEU A 9 -11.77 17.29 -17.05
C LEU A 9 -10.55 17.26 -16.12
N TYR A 10 -10.41 18.24 -15.23
CA TYR A 10 -9.34 18.28 -14.25
C TYR A 10 -9.70 17.46 -13.02
N ARG A 11 -8.87 16.44 -12.73
CA ARG A 11 -9.02 15.51 -11.62
C ARG A 11 -7.85 15.65 -10.66
N PRO A 12 -8.06 15.47 -9.35
CA PRO A 12 -6.96 15.40 -8.40
C PRO A 12 -5.91 14.37 -8.85
N TYR A 13 -4.65 14.75 -8.79
CA TYR A 13 -3.54 13.94 -9.27
C TYR A 13 -2.62 13.53 -8.13
N LEU A 14 -2.16 12.29 -8.18
CA LEU A 14 -1.24 11.70 -7.22
C LEU A 14 0.00 11.21 -7.98
N ASP A 15 1.17 11.61 -7.51
CA ASP A 15 2.42 10.96 -7.85
C ASP A 15 2.75 9.85 -6.84
N GLY A 16 3.87 9.12 -7.05
CA GLY A 16 4.25 8.03 -6.17
C GLY A 16 4.57 8.47 -4.74
N GLU A 17 4.91 9.73 -4.49
CA GLU A 17 5.22 10.25 -3.15
C GLU A 17 3.96 10.51 -2.32
N ASN A 18 2.82 10.62 -2.99
CA ASN A 18 1.52 10.78 -2.34
C ASN A 18 0.99 9.48 -1.71
N VAL A 19 1.58 8.32 -2.09
CA VAL A 19 1.23 7.00 -1.57
C VAL A 19 2.21 6.60 -0.48
N SER A 20 1.71 6.46 0.73
CA SER A 20 2.44 5.96 1.90
C SER A 20 1.67 4.82 2.56
N ARG A 21 2.31 4.07 3.46
CA ARG A 21 1.62 3.02 4.22
C ARG A 21 0.38 3.59 4.91
N TYR A 22 -0.78 3.05 4.56
CA TYR A 22 -2.09 3.40 5.15
C TYR A 22 -2.52 4.86 4.98
N LYS A 23 -1.75 5.69 4.27
CA LYS A 23 -2.05 7.12 4.10
C LYS A 23 -1.87 7.57 2.67
N LEU A 24 -2.86 8.30 2.17
CA LEU A 24 -2.82 8.99 0.90
C LEU A 24 -2.79 10.48 1.19
N THR A 25 -1.81 11.18 0.63
CA THR A 25 -1.63 12.62 0.85
C THR A 25 -1.68 13.34 -0.48
N TRP A 26 -2.78 14.03 -0.75
CA TRP A 26 -2.89 14.85 -1.95
C TRP A 26 -2.21 16.22 -1.74
N ASN A 27 -1.37 16.60 -2.68
CA ASN A 27 -0.57 17.85 -2.62
C ASN A 27 -1.24 19.06 -3.29
N GLY A 28 -2.53 18.96 -3.68
CA GLY A 28 -3.28 20.03 -4.35
C GLY A 28 -3.07 20.09 -5.87
N GLU A 29 -2.44 19.08 -6.47
CA GLU A 29 -2.20 19.03 -7.90
C GLU A 29 -3.37 18.39 -8.65
N TYR A 30 -3.68 18.92 -9.84
CA TYR A 30 -4.68 18.40 -10.77
C TYR A 30 -4.05 18.04 -12.12
N VAL A 31 -4.59 17.04 -12.76
CA VAL A 31 -4.26 16.69 -14.15
C VAL A 31 -5.51 16.77 -15.02
N LYS A 32 -5.40 17.36 -16.20
CA LYS A 32 -6.44 17.25 -17.23
C LYS A 32 -6.40 15.83 -17.80
N TYR A 33 -7.45 15.05 -17.51
CA TYR A 33 -7.52 13.65 -17.91
C TYR A 33 -8.32 13.48 -19.21
N GLY A 34 -7.73 12.83 -20.21
CA GLY A 34 -8.37 12.58 -21.50
C GLY A 34 -7.37 12.30 -22.62
N GLU A 35 -7.81 12.49 -23.84
CA GLU A 35 -7.03 12.25 -25.09
C GLU A 35 -5.74 13.07 -25.20
N ASN A 36 -5.60 14.10 -24.39
CA ASN A 36 -4.38 14.91 -24.28
C ASN A 36 -3.20 14.17 -23.62
N LEU A 37 -3.44 13.02 -23.01
CA LEU A 37 -2.39 12.19 -22.40
C LEU A 37 -1.80 11.24 -23.44
N ALA A 38 -0.50 11.01 -23.38
CA ALA A 38 0.21 10.14 -24.33
C ALA A 38 -0.26 8.66 -24.26
N ALA A 39 -0.68 8.21 -23.09
CA ALA A 39 -1.20 6.85 -22.85
C ALA A 39 -2.21 6.87 -21.67
N PRO A 40 -3.43 7.39 -21.91
CA PRO A 40 -4.44 7.37 -20.86
C PRO A 40 -4.83 5.92 -20.53
N ARG A 41 -4.87 5.59 -19.25
CA ARG A 41 -5.45 4.32 -18.78
C ARG A 41 -6.98 4.37 -18.89
N ASP A 42 -7.62 3.21 -18.81
CA ASP A 42 -9.07 3.17 -18.68
C ASP A 42 -9.50 3.94 -17.43
N LYS A 43 -10.46 4.86 -17.60
CA LYS A 43 -10.96 5.73 -16.55
C LYS A 43 -11.60 4.96 -15.41
N GLU A 44 -12.23 3.82 -15.71
CA GLU A 44 -12.88 2.95 -14.72
C GLU A 44 -11.93 2.49 -13.61
N ILE A 45 -10.62 2.36 -13.89
CA ILE A 45 -9.61 1.99 -12.90
C ILE A 45 -9.54 3.00 -11.74
N PHE A 46 -9.83 4.27 -12.02
CA PHE A 46 -9.77 5.34 -11.04
C PHE A 46 -11.08 5.59 -10.30
N GLU A 47 -12.19 5.03 -10.80
CA GLU A 47 -13.53 5.21 -10.25
C GLU A 47 -13.92 4.08 -9.28
N LYS A 48 -13.21 2.95 -9.31
CA LYS A 48 -13.45 1.79 -8.44
C LYS A 48 -12.64 1.86 -7.13
N PRO A 49 -13.15 1.25 -6.05
CA PRO A 49 -12.34 0.96 -4.86
C PRO A 49 -11.09 0.16 -5.26
N ARG A 50 -9.93 0.59 -4.76
CA ARG A 50 -8.63 0.03 -5.15
C ARG A 50 -7.57 0.19 -4.10
N ILE A 51 -6.51 -0.59 -4.21
CA ILE A 51 -5.27 -0.39 -3.45
C ILE A 51 -4.21 0.17 -4.40
N LEU A 52 -3.59 1.26 -4.00
CA LEU A 52 -2.42 1.83 -4.65
C LEU A 52 -1.17 1.31 -3.96
N VAL A 53 -0.19 0.85 -4.73
CA VAL A 53 1.08 0.33 -4.22
C VAL A 53 2.22 1.11 -4.88
N ARG A 54 3.02 1.78 -4.07
CA ARG A 54 4.15 2.59 -4.53
C ARG A 54 5.23 1.71 -5.15
N GLN A 55 5.76 2.09 -6.33
CA GLN A 55 6.78 1.32 -7.02
C GLN A 55 8.18 1.42 -6.40
N ILE A 56 8.48 2.53 -5.72
CA ILE A 56 9.76 2.72 -5.04
C ILE A 56 9.58 2.35 -3.57
N PRO A 57 10.18 1.24 -3.10
CA PRO A 57 10.04 0.81 -1.72
C PRO A 57 10.66 1.79 -0.74
N SER A 58 10.13 1.81 0.48
CA SER A 58 10.73 2.51 1.60
C SER A 58 12.02 1.83 2.05
N LYS A 59 12.94 2.61 2.63
CA LYS A 59 14.16 2.12 3.30
C LYS A 59 13.91 1.81 4.77
N SER A 60 12.77 1.29 5.11
CA SER A 60 12.40 0.93 6.49
C SER A 60 12.11 -0.57 6.57
N ALA A 61 11.94 -1.08 7.78
CA ALA A 61 11.48 -2.46 8.01
C ALA A 61 10.11 -2.77 7.35
N TYR A 62 9.41 -1.74 6.91
CA TYR A 62 8.18 -1.80 6.13
C TYR A 62 8.46 -1.23 4.74
N ALA A 63 9.05 -2.06 3.88
CA ALA A 63 9.51 -1.61 2.56
C ALA A 63 8.37 -1.36 1.57
N VAL A 64 7.29 -2.12 1.65
CA VAL A 64 6.11 -1.96 0.80
C VAL A 64 5.22 -0.86 1.36
N GLU A 65 4.83 0.08 0.51
CA GLU A 65 3.94 1.18 0.86
C GLU A 65 2.68 1.10 0.02
N ALA A 66 1.57 0.81 0.66
CA ALA A 66 0.26 0.67 0.02
C ALA A 66 -0.83 1.41 0.80
N VAL A 67 -1.85 1.86 0.08
CA VAL A 67 -3.03 2.52 0.64
C VAL A 67 -4.29 2.13 -0.12
N TYR A 68 -5.40 1.93 0.59
CA TYR A 68 -6.72 1.79 0.00
C TYR A 68 -7.33 3.15 -0.29
N THR A 69 -8.01 3.28 -1.43
CA THR A 69 -8.79 4.47 -1.79
C THR A 69 -10.01 4.10 -2.64
N ASP A 70 -11.12 4.76 -2.38
CA ASP A 70 -12.33 4.81 -3.21
C ASP A 70 -12.56 6.19 -3.81
N SER A 71 -11.61 7.11 -3.59
CA SER A 71 -11.69 8.50 -4.05
C SER A 71 -11.43 8.61 -5.54
N ASP A 72 -12.05 9.62 -6.14
CA ASP A 72 -11.88 9.97 -7.54
C ASP A 72 -10.58 10.76 -7.75
N VAL A 73 -9.47 10.05 -7.76
CA VAL A 73 -8.12 10.59 -7.95
C VAL A 73 -7.39 9.85 -9.06
N ILE A 74 -6.55 10.52 -9.80
CA ILE A 74 -5.72 9.92 -10.85
C ILE A 74 -4.31 9.72 -10.29
N ASN A 75 -3.80 8.49 -10.32
CA ASN A 75 -2.42 8.21 -9.95
C ASN A 75 -1.54 7.99 -11.19
N ASP A 76 -0.29 8.37 -11.08
CA ASP A 76 0.73 8.19 -12.11
C ASP A 76 1.24 6.73 -12.22
N LEU A 77 2.27 6.54 -13.04
CA LEU A 77 2.91 5.25 -13.25
C LEU A 77 3.76 4.78 -12.06
N ASN A 78 4.10 5.67 -11.13
CA ASN A 78 4.89 5.33 -9.94
C ASN A 78 4.07 4.64 -8.85
N SER A 79 2.77 4.50 -9.08
CA SER A 79 1.86 3.71 -8.23
C SER A 79 1.17 2.63 -9.07
N MET A 80 1.33 1.38 -8.64
CA MET A 80 0.58 0.24 -9.19
C MET A 80 -0.81 0.21 -8.59
N VAL A 81 -1.77 -0.36 -9.31
CA VAL A 81 -3.19 -0.40 -8.93
C VAL A 81 -3.65 -1.84 -8.81
N ILE A 82 -4.27 -2.20 -7.69
CA ILE A 82 -4.98 -3.46 -7.49
C ILE A 82 -6.47 -3.15 -7.46
N THR A 83 -7.22 -3.70 -8.40
CA THR A 83 -8.69 -3.59 -8.52
C THR A 83 -9.33 -4.97 -8.43
N ASP A 84 -10.66 -4.99 -8.40
CA ASP A 84 -11.46 -6.22 -8.43
C ASP A 84 -11.05 -7.22 -7.33
N ILE A 85 -10.78 -6.69 -6.13
CA ILE A 85 -10.28 -7.42 -4.97
C ILE A 85 -11.33 -8.43 -4.50
N GLN A 86 -10.98 -9.72 -4.44
CA GLN A 86 -11.89 -10.83 -4.11
C GLN A 86 -11.90 -11.20 -2.62
N VAL A 87 -11.10 -10.52 -1.80
CA VAL A 87 -11.02 -10.70 -0.34
C VAL A 87 -11.33 -9.37 0.34
N ASN A 88 -11.39 -9.33 1.66
CA ASN A 88 -11.53 -8.05 2.35
C ASN A 88 -10.34 -7.11 1.97
N PRO A 89 -10.58 -5.91 1.40
CA PRO A 89 -9.51 -5.04 0.92
C PRO A 89 -8.58 -4.55 2.02
N PHE A 90 -9.08 -4.37 3.24
CA PHE A 90 -8.24 -3.96 4.38
C PHE A 90 -7.42 -5.11 4.93
N TYR A 91 -7.92 -6.36 4.84
CA TYR A 91 -7.11 -7.55 5.07
C TYR A 91 -5.93 -7.61 4.09
N LEU A 92 -6.21 -7.50 2.77
CA LEU A 92 -5.16 -7.48 1.76
C LEU A 92 -4.15 -6.35 2.01
N LEU A 93 -4.64 -5.16 2.35
CA LEU A 93 -3.80 -4.01 2.67
C LEU A 93 -2.89 -4.28 3.88
N GLY A 94 -3.41 -4.94 4.93
CA GLY A 94 -2.63 -5.34 6.10
C GLY A 94 -1.50 -6.31 5.74
N ILE A 95 -1.79 -7.33 4.91
CA ILE A 95 -0.77 -8.26 4.40
C ILE A 95 0.32 -7.51 3.63
N LEU A 96 -0.06 -6.70 2.62
CA LEU A 96 0.89 -5.97 1.77
C LEU A 96 1.83 -5.06 2.57
N ASN A 97 1.29 -4.37 3.57
CA ASN A 97 2.02 -3.42 4.41
C ASN A 97 2.76 -4.05 5.59
N SER A 98 2.70 -5.37 5.77
CA SER A 98 3.32 -6.05 6.90
C SER A 98 4.84 -6.11 6.81
N ARG A 99 5.48 -6.25 7.96
CA ARG A 99 6.92 -6.47 8.06
C ARG A 99 7.34 -7.81 7.44
N LEU A 100 6.51 -8.85 7.58
CA LEU A 100 6.77 -10.15 6.97
C LEU A 100 6.86 -10.06 5.44
N ILE A 101 5.90 -9.41 4.80
CA ILE A 101 5.91 -9.22 3.34
C ILE A 101 7.10 -8.35 2.92
N SER A 102 7.49 -7.36 3.71
CA SER A 102 8.67 -6.55 3.43
C SER A 102 9.96 -7.37 3.48
N LEU A 103 10.12 -8.25 4.48
CA LEU A 103 11.23 -9.19 4.56
C LEU A 103 11.22 -10.15 3.36
N TRP A 104 10.07 -10.79 3.07
CA TRP A 104 9.93 -11.70 1.94
C TRP A 104 10.30 -11.01 0.62
N PHE A 105 9.77 -9.80 0.40
CA PHE A 105 10.06 -9.00 -0.78
C PHE A 105 11.55 -8.72 -0.95
N PHE A 106 12.22 -8.34 0.14
CA PHE A 106 13.64 -8.06 0.15
C PHE A 106 14.48 -9.31 -0.15
N MET A 107 14.08 -10.46 0.40
CA MET A 107 14.76 -11.75 0.18
C MET A 107 14.50 -12.32 -1.22
N LYS A 108 13.29 -12.10 -1.77
CA LYS A 108 12.88 -12.63 -3.07
C LYS A 108 13.57 -11.94 -4.24
N PHE A 109 13.78 -10.62 -4.15
CA PHE A 109 14.26 -9.81 -5.26
C PHE A 109 15.64 -9.22 -4.98
N ASP A 110 16.70 -9.87 -5.48
CA ASP A 110 18.12 -9.48 -5.31
C ASP A 110 18.41 -8.01 -5.63
N LYS A 111 17.64 -7.40 -6.55
CA LYS A 111 17.85 -6.01 -6.96
C LYS A 111 17.66 -5.02 -5.79
N PHE A 112 16.90 -5.38 -4.76
CA PHE A 112 16.69 -4.54 -3.57
C PHE A 112 17.82 -4.64 -2.55
N GLN A 113 18.62 -5.69 -2.63
CA GLN A 113 19.86 -5.83 -1.85
C GLN A 113 21.00 -4.95 -2.42
N ARG A 114 20.88 -4.53 -3.68
CA ARG A 114 21.82 -3.61 -4.32
C ARG A 114 21.37 -2.18 -4.06
N ARG A 115 22.28 -1.30 -3.63
CA ARG A 115 22.03 0.11 -3.23
C ARG A 115 21.52 1.06 -4.35
N LEU A 116 21.01 0.55 -5.46
CA LEU A 116 20.36 1.31 -6.52
C LEU A 116 18.87 1.38 -6.20
N PHE A 117 18.20 2.48 -6.53
CA PHE A 117 16.76 2.68 -6.33
C PHE A 117 15.96 1.76 -7.28
N PRO A 118 15.67 0.52 -6.92
CA PRO A 118 14.96 -0.37 -7.81
C PRO A 118 13.48 -0.11 -7.68
N GLN A 119 12.86 0.18 -8.81
CA GLN A 119 11.40 0.10 -8.90
C GLN A 119 10.99 -1.36 -8.98
N PHE A 120 10.00 -1.79 -8.20
CA PHE A 120 9.40 -3.07 -8.45
C PHE A 120 8.19 -2.94 -9.40
N LYS A 121 7.88 -4.02 -10.10
CA LYS A 121 6.96 -4.02 -11.24
C LYS A 121 5.67 -4.76 -10.90
N VAL A 122 4.63 -4.54 -11.71
CA VAL A 122 3.31 -5.17 -11.54
C VAL A 122 3.39 -6.71 -11.50
N ASN A 123 4.22 -7.33 -12.35
CA ASN A 123 4.42 -8.78 -12.31
C ASN A 123 5.07 -9.27 -11.02
N GLU A 124 5.96 -8.48 -10.43
CA GLU A 124 6.57 -8.80 -9.13
C GLU A 124 5.58 -8.63 -7.97
N LEU A 125 4.67 -7.66 -8.06
CA LEU A 125 3.54 -7.53 -7.12
C LEU A 125 2.60 -8.73 -7.21
N GLY A 126 2.40 -9.28 -8.42
CA GLY A 126 1.61 -10.48 -8.64
C GLY A 126 2.16 -11.74 -7.97
N ASP A 127 3.46 -11.77 -7.65
CA ASP A 127 4.12 -12.89 -6.97
C ASP A 127 3.99 -12.83 -5.43
N PHE A 128 3.38 -11.77 -4.88
CA PHE A 128 3.29 -11.61 -3.41
C PHE A 128 2.43 -12.74 -2.81
N PRO A 129 2.92 -13.40 -1.76
CA PRO A 129 2.18 -14.46 -1.10
C PRO A 129 1.04 -13.87 -0.27
N ILE A 130 -0.19 -14.19 -0.65
CA ILE A 130 -1.38 -13.83 0.10
C ILE A 130 -1.94 -15.13 0.71
N PRO A 131 -1.93 -15.29 2.04
CA PRO A 131 -2.39 -16.52 2.66
C PRO A 131 -3.92 -16.61 2.55
N TYR A 132 -4.41 -17.84 2.50
CA TYR A 132 -5.83 -18.07 2.73
C TYR A 132 -6.17 -17.77 4.20
N ALA A 133 -7.27 -17.05 4.42
CA ALA A 133 -7.76 -16.76 5.76
C ALA A 133 -9.29 -16.88 5.77
N MET A 134 -9.83 -17.40 6.87
CA MET A 134 -11.28 -17.42 7.10
C MET A 134 -11.82 -16.00 7.23
N ASP A 135 -13.09 -15.78 6.94
CA ASP A 135 -13.72 -14.45 7.01
C ASP A 135 -13.50 -13.76 8.37
N SER A 136 -13.56 -14.51 9.47
CA SER A 136 -13.29 -13.98 10.81
C SER A 136 -11.86 -13.46 10.99
N GLN A 137 -10.88 -14.14 10.40
CA GLN A 137 -9.46 -13.74 10.47
C GLN A 137 -9.22 -12.51 9.58
N GLN A 138 -9.84 -12.48 8.38
CA GLN A 138 -9.79 -11.31 7.51
C GLN A 138 -10.39 -10.09 8.22
N GLU A 139 -11.54 -10.25 8.87
CA GLU A 139 -12.25 -9.21 9.60
C GLU A 139 -11.44 -8.65 10.78
N GLU A 140 -10.73 -9.52 11.51
CA GLU A 140 -9.87 -9.12 12.63
C GLU A 140 -8.72 -8.21 12.16
N ILE A 141 -8.02 -8.59 11.12
CA ILE A 141 -6.95 -7.76 10.53
C ILE A 141 -7.54 -6.48 9.93
N ALA A 142 -8.65 -6.58 9.20
CA ALA A 142 -9.31 -5.43 8.58
C ALA A 142 -9.66 -4.34 9.59
N LYS A 143 -10.24 -4.70 10.74
CA LYS A 143 -10.56 -3.75 11.82
C LYS A 143 -9.35 -3.00 12.34
N LEU A 144 -8.22 -3.70 12.53
CA LEU A 144 -6.98 -3.05 12.97
C LEU A 144 -6.42 -2.11 11.89
N VAL A 145 -6.51 -2.50 10.62
CA VAL A 145 -6.07 -1.67 9.50
C VAL A 145 -6.94 -0.42 9.37
N GLU A 146 -8.26 -0.54 9.50
CA GLU A 146 -9.16 0.61 9.49
C GLU A 146 -8.86 1.58 10.64
N GLN A 147 -8.64 1.06 11.86
CA GLN A 147 -8.24 1.88 13.00
C GLN A 147 -6.91 2.61 12.74
N LEU A 148 -5.94 1.92 12.14
CA LEU A 148 -4.65 2.50 11.80
C LEU A 148 -4.79 3.58 10.72
N MET A 149 -5.61 3.35 9.69
CA MET A 149 -5.88 4.35 8.66
C MET A 149 -6.56 5.60 9.24
N GLU A 150 -7.52 5.42 10.14
CA GLU A 150 -8.17 6.57 10.82
C GLU A 150 -7.17 7.35 11.69
N GLU A 151 -6.28 6.65 12.40
CA GLU A 151 -5.23 7.32 13.17
C GLU A 151 -4.28 8.11 12.26
N MET A 152 -3.88 7.51 11.12
CA MET A 152 -2.97 8.14 10.16
C MET A 152 -3.58 9.35 9.41
N LYS A 153 -4.92 9.51 9.39
CA LYS A 153 -5.59 10.68 8.81
C LYS A 153 -5.47 11.94 9.67
N LYS A 154 -5.23 11.80 10.97
CA LYS A 154 -5.09 12.93 11.88
C LYS A 154 -3.92 13.84 11.48
N ASP A 155 -4.00 15.11 11.79
CA ASP A 155 -2.90 16.07 11.58
C ASP A 155 -1.66 15.70 12.41
N SER A 156 -1.88 15.14 13.60
CA SER A 156 -0.84 14.63 14.50
C SER A 156 -1.23 13.22 14.97
N PRO A 157 -0.87 12.18 14.21
CA PRO A 157 -1.11 10.79 14.63
C PRO A 157 -0.38 10.47 15.94
N ASP A 158 -1.04 9.71 16.81
CA ASP A 158 -0.40 9.21 18.02
C ASP A 158 0.58 8.06 17.65
N THR A 159 1.87 8.30 17.86
CA THR A 159 2.93 7.36 17.47
C THR A 159 2.86 6.04 18.23
N ASP A 160 2.40 6.05 19.48
CA ASP A 160 2.28 4.83 20.30
C ASP A 160 1.10 3.99 19.81
N ILE A 161 -0.03 4.62 19.49
CA ILE A 161 -1.19 3.93 18.90
C ILE A 161 -0.81 3.32 17.56
N VAL A 162 -0.18 4.10 16.67
CA VAL A 162 0.30 3.63 15.36
C VAL A 162 1.24 2.44 15.54
N HIS A 163 2.19 2.52 16.46
CA HIS A 163 3.13 1.45 16.74
C HIS A 163 2.43 0.18 17.23
N GLN A 164 1.54 0.28 18.21
CA GLN A 164 0.80 -0.85 18.77
C GLN A 164 -0.10 -1.53 17.73
N LEU A 165 -0.78 -0.77 16.87
CA LEU A 165 -1.60 -1.32 15.80
C LEU A 165 -0.74 -2.07 14.78
N ASN A 166 0.40 -1.51 14.38
CA ASN A 166 1.34 -2.19 13.48
C ASN A 166 1.83 -3.53 14.06
N LEU A 167 2.22 -3.57 15.34
CA LEU A 167 2.66 -4.81 15.97
C LEU A 167 1.56 -5.88 15.98
N LYS A 168 0.33 -5.51 16.30
CA LYS A 168 -0.81 -6.45 16.29
C LYS A 168 -1.10 -6.98 14.89
N ILE A 169 -1.08 -6.11 13.87
CA ILE A 169 -1.26 -6.53 12.47
C ILE A 169 -0.15 -7.49 12.06
N ASP A 170 1.12 -7.15 12.36
CA ASP A 170 2.26 -8.00 12.03
C ASP A 170 2.16 -9.38 12.70
N ASP A 171 1.77 -9.46 13.99
CA ASP A 171 1.60 -10.71 14.70
C ASP A 171 0.51 -11.59 14.07
N LEU A 172 -0.67 -11.02 13.78
CA LEU A 172 -1.75 -11.74 13.10
C LEU A 172 -1.35 -12.21 11.70
N VAL A 173 -0.63 -11.39 10.95
CA VAL A 173 -0.12 -11.78 9.62
C VAL A 173 0.87 -12.95 9.76
N MET A 174 1.82 -12.88 10.70
CA MET A 174 2.77 -13.98 10.93
C MET A 174 2.06 -15.28 11.37
N ASP A 175 0.97 -15.17 12.12
CA ASP A 175 0.13 -16.33 12.50
C ASP A 175 -0.55 -16.97 11.29
N LEU A 176 -1.02 -16.20 10.34
CA LEU A 176 -1.60 -16.73 9.09
C LEU A 176 -0.60 -17.51 8.22
N PHE A 177 0.68 -17.25 8.38
CA PHE A 177 1.75 -17.99 7.71
C PHE A 177 2.32 -19.13 8.57
N ASP A 178 1.68 -19.45 9.72
CA ASP A 178 2.09 -20.50 10.66
C ASP A 178 3.55 -20.36 11.13
N LEU A 179 4.06 -19.12 11.25
CA LEU A 179 5.42 -18.88 11.70
C LEU A 179 5.59 -19.27 13.18
N LYS A 180 6.66 -20.01 13.46
CA LYS A 180 7.08 -20.29 14.84
C LYS A 180 7.67 -19.05 15.51
N GLU A 181 7.71 -19.01 16.82
CA GLU A 181 8.19 -17.84 17.57
C GLU A 181 9.63 -17.44 17.20
N GLU A 182 10.50 -18.41 16.92
CA GLU A 182 11.87 -18.17 16.46
C GLU A 182 11.90 -17.45 15.11
N GLU A 183 11.00 -17.82 14.17
CA GLU A 183 10.85 -17.20 12.86
C GLU A 183 10.24 -15.80 12.98
N LYS A 184 9.25 -15.62 13.86
CA LYS A 184 8.68 -14.31 14.17
C LYS A 184 9.73 -13.33 14.69
N GLN A 185 10.68 -13.81 15.53
CA GLN A 185 11.78 -12.98 16.01
C GLN A 185 12.70 -12.51 14.86
N ILE A 186 12.94 -13.35 13.85
CA ILE A 186 13.69 -12.94 12.65
C ILE A 186 12.97 -11.79 11.94
N VAL A 187 11.65 -11.91 11.75
CA VAL A 187 10.83 -10.87 11.11
C VAL A 187 10.84 -9.57 11.93
N ARG A 188 10.66 -9.66 13.26
CA ARG A 188 10.67 -8.50 14.16
C ARG A 188 12.01 -7.77 14.20
N ASN A 189 13.11 -8.50 14.01
CA ASN A 189 14.47 -7.94 14.01
C ASN A 189 14.94 -7.49 12.62
N PHE A 190 14.13 -7.72 11.58
CA PHE A 190 14.49 -7.32 10.22
C PHE A 190 14.58 -5.80 10.09
N VAL A 191 15.71 -5.34 9.54
CA VAL A 191 15.99 -3.94 9.15
C VAL A 191 16.57 -3.94 7.74
N VAL A 192 16.20 -2.96 6.92
CA VAL A 192 16.69 -2.78 5.54
C VAL A 192 18.03 -2.06 5.53
#